data_9ef92adc818ca94018e84180401a0d77
#
_entry.id   9ef92adc818ca94018e84180401a0d77
#
_cell.length_a   1.000
_cell.length_b   1.000
_cell.length_c   1.000
_cell.angle_alpha   90.00
_cell.angle_beta   90.00
_cell.angle_gamma   90.00
#
_symmetry.space_group_name_H-M   'P 1'
#
loop_
_entity.id
_entity.type
_entity.pdbx_description
1 polymer ?
#
loop_
_entity_poly.entity_id
_entity_poly.type
_entity_poly.pdbx_seq_one_letter_code
_entity_poly.pdbx_strand_id
1 'polypeptide(L)'
;MENYFWNTEETQSVKKLYVLIIYDIVDNKKRLAFSKKLNGYGFRVQKSAFEAMITESLYRKLIDEIPAMIDKEIDSVRVYKIRGSGEVNLFGISNTISISGM
;
A
#
# COMPACT_ATOMS: atom_id res chain seq x y z
N MET A 1 -6.68 17.11 12.02
CA MET A 1 -7.30 16.18 11.09
C MET A 1 -6.85 16.48 9.66
N GLU A 2 -6.56 15.46 8.92
CA GLU A 2 -6.22 15.57 7.50
C GLU A 2 -7.10 14.65 6.70
N ASN A 3 -7.31 15.03 5.46
CA ASN A 3 -8.04 14.19 4.53
C ASN A 3 -7.53 14.41 3.13
N TYR A 4 -7.80 13.45 2.26
CA TYR A 4 -7.41 13.55 0.87
C TYR A 4 -8.36 12.70 0.02
N PHE A 5 -8.33 12.97 -1.27
CA PHE A 5 -9.15 12.26 -2.24
C PHE A 5 -8.26 11.52 -3.21
N TRP A 6 -8.78 10.43 -3.74
CA TRP A 6 -8.15 9.78 -4.87
C TRP A 6 -9.20 9.64 -5.97
N ASN A 7 -8.72 9.60 -7.20
CA ASN A 7 -9.58 9.38 -8.35
C ASN A 7 -8.77 8.64 -9.41
N THR A 8 -9.10 7.39 -9.61
CA THR A 8 -8.34 6.54 -10.52
C THR A 8 -8.62 6.84 -11.97
N GLU A 9 -9.61 7.68 -12.24
CA GLU A 9 -9.97 8.06 -13.61
C GLU A 9 -9.36 9.39 -14.03
N GLU A 10 -8.68 10.04 -13.14
CA GLU A 10 -8.23 11.39 -13.33
C GLU A 10 -7.14 11.54 -14.37
N THR A 11 -6.22 10.61 -14.43
CA THR A 11 -5.15 10.66 -15.41
C THR A 11 -5.68 10.14 -16.72
N GLN A 12 -5.56 10.97 -17.74
CA GLN A 12 -6.20 10.74 -18.98
C GLN A 12 -5.84 9.47 -19.69
N SER A 13 -4.57 9.23 -19.93
CA SER A 13 -4.13 8.13 -20.75
C SER A 13 -3.85 6.88 -19.96
N VAL A 14 -3.65 7.01 -18.66
CA VAL A 14 -3.27 5.87 -17.82
C VAL A 14 -4.17 5.83 -16.60
N LYS A 15 -4.96 4.77 -16.53
CA LYS A 15 -5.82 4.56 -15.37
C LYS A 15 -5.02 3.93 -14.25
N LYS A 16 -5.23 4.43 -13.06
CA LYS A 16 -4.56 3.92 -11.87
C LYS A 16 -5.56 3.30 -10.93
N LEU A 17 -5.04 2.45 -10.07
CA LEU A 17 -5.80 1.79 -9.03
C LEU A 17 -5.33 2.30 -7.69
N TYR A 18 -6.25 2.43 -6.76
CA TYR A 18 -5.88 2.63 -5.37
C TYR A 18 -5.71 1.26 -4.75
N VAL A 19 -4.57 1.05 -4.10
CA VAL A 19 -4.25 -0.24 -3.49
C VAL A 19 -3.89 -0.02 -2.04
N LEU A 20 -4.52 -0.80 -1.16
CA LEU A 20 -4.20 -0.79 0.25
C LEU A 20 -3.66 -2.17 0.62
N ILE A 21 -2.50 -2.19 1.24
CA ILE A 21 -1.83 -3.42 1.62
C ILE A 21 -1.66 -3.44 3.12
N ILE A 22 -2.22 -4.46 3.76
CA ILE A 22 -2.10 -4.65 5.21
C ILE A 22 -1.40 -5.98 5.42
N TYR A 23 -0.36 -5.98 6.24
CA TYR A 23 0.44 -7.19 6.41
C TYR A 23 0.83 -7.42 7.85
N ASP A 24 1.05 -8.68 8.16
CA ASP A 24 1.53 -9.13 9.46
C ASP A 24 2.57 -10.20 9.18
N ILE A 25 3.84 -9.80 9.23
CA ILE A 25 4.96 -10.68 8.92
C ILE A 25 5.78 -10.89 10.19
N VAL A 26 5.91 -12.14 10.59
CA VAL A 26 6.51 -12.51 11.86
C VAL A 26 8.00 -12.24 11.93
N ASP A 27 8.72 -12.65 10.89
CA ASP A 27 10.18 -12.49 10.88
C ASP A 27 10.56 -11.04 10.62
N ASN A 28 11.42 -10.52 11.48
CA ASN A 28 11.81 -9.11 11.42
C ASN A 28 12.51 -8.75 10.11
N LYS A 29 13.42 -9.61 9.65
CA LYS A 29 14.14 -9.34 8.41
C LYS A 29 13.21 -9.33 7.21
N LYS A 30 12.30 -10.31 7.17
CA LYS A 30 11.33 -10.39 6.08
C LYS A 30 10.38 -9.21 6.12
N ARG A 31 9.97 -8.80 7.31
CA ARG A 31 9.07 -7.65 7.45
C ARG A 31 9.72 -6.38 6.92
N LEU A 32 10.99 -6.16 7.26
CA LEU A 32 11.71 -5.00 6.80
C LEU A 32 11.91 -5.02 5.28
N ALA A 33 12.24 -6.19 4.74
CA ALA A 33 12.41 -6.35 3.31
C ALA A 33 11.12 -6.08 2.56
N PHE A 34 10.01 -6.58 3.11
CA PHE A 34 8.69 -6.37 2.53
C PHE A 34 8.33 -4.89 2.51
N SER A 35 8.53 -4.22 3.63
CA SER A 35 8.28 -2.79 3.75
C SER A 35 9.12 -2.00 2.74
N LYS A 36 10.38 -2.37 2.61
CA LYS A 36 11.27 -1.70 1.67
C LYS A 36 10.81 -1.91 0.23
N LYS A 37 10.35 -3.11 -0.08
CA LYS A 37 9.83 -3.41 -1.41
C LYS A 37 8.59 -2.56 -1.70
N LEU A 38 7.69 -2.46 -0.74
CA LEU A 38 6.47 -1.70 -0.91
C LEU A 38 6.73 -0.21 -1.10
N ASN A 39 7.83 0.30 -0.55
CA ASN A 39 8.20 1.70 -0.75
C ASN A 39 8.41 2.04 -2.21
N GLY A 40 8.69 1.06 -3.05
CA GLY A 40 8.82 1.27 -4.49
C GLY A 40 7.49 1.41 -5.20
N TYR A 41 6.39 1.11 -4.52
CA TYR A 41 5.06 1.17 -5.09
C TYR A 41 4.22 2.30 -4.52
N GLY A 42 4.40 2.60 -3.25
CA GLY A 42 3.60 3.60 -2.59
C GLY A 42 4.25 4.07 -1.32
N PHE A 43 3.45 4.35 -0.32
CA PHE A 43 3.98 4.88 0.93
C PHE A 43 3.25 4.26 2.11
N ARG A 44 3.97 4.23 3.23
CA ARG A 44 3.45 3.63 4.45
C ARG A 44 2.54 4.60 5.18
N VAL A 45 1.34 4.15 5.51
CA VAL A 45 0.35 4.97 6.23
C VAL A 45 0.21 4.53 7.68
N GLN A 46 0.56 3.29 7.97
CA GLN A 46 0.56 2.74 9.31
C GLN A 46 1.74 1.80 9.41
N LYS A 47 2.02 1.34 10.63
CA LYS A 47 3.14 0.44 10.87
C LYS A 47 3.14 -0.76 9.92
N SER A 48 1.98 -1.29 9.62
CA SER A 48 1.85 -2.47 8.76
C SER A 48 0.86 -2.24 7.64
N ALA A 49 0.79 -1.03 7.12
CA ALA A 49 -0.15 -0.69 6.05
C ALA A 49 0.48 0.28 5.07
N PHE A 50 0.28 0.00 3.79
CA PHE A 50 0.77 0.83 2.70
C PHE A 50 -0.37 1.19 1.77
N GLU A 51 -0.30 2.39 1.21
CA GLU A 51 -1.20 2.83 0.16
C GLU A 51 -0.40 3.09 -1.10
N ALA A 52 -1.00 2.78 -2.25
CA ALA A 52 -0.35 3.00 -3.52
C ALA A 52 -1.40 3.40 -4.57
N MET A 53 -0.99 4.27 -5.48
CA MET A 53 -1.79 4.60 -6.66
C MET A 53 -0.98 4.14 -7.85
N ILE A 54 -1.32 2.99 -8.40
CA ILE A 54 -0.49 2.33 -9.39
C ILE A 54 -1.34 1.84 -10.56
N THR A 55 -0.65 1.58 -11.67
CA THR A 55 -1.30 1.03 -12.86
C THR A 55 -1.64 -0.43 -12.66
N GLU A 56 -2.50 -0.97 -13.51
CA GLU A 56 -2.83 -2.38 -13.49
C GLU A 56 -1.57 -3.23 -13.66
N SER A 57 -0.67 -2.80 -14.51
CA SER A 57 0.57 -3.51 -14.77
C SER A 57 1.44 -3.62 -13.51
N LEU A 58 1.60 -2.52 -12.80
CA LEU A 58 2.36 -2.53 -11.56
C LEU A 58 1.65 -3.33 -10.47
N TYR A 59 0.33 -3.27 -10.46
CA TYR A 59 -0.43 -4.06 -9.51
C TYR A 59 -0.18 -5.55 -9.71
N ARG A 60 -0.20 -6.02 -10.96
CA ARG A 60 0.06 -7.43 -11.24
C ARG A 60 1.46 -7.83 -10.84
N LYS A 61 2.43 -6.95 -11.10
CA LYS A 61 3.80 -7.22 -10.69
C LYS A 61 3.90 -7.36 -9.17
N LEU A 62 3.24 -6.46 -8.44
CA LEU A 62 3.24 -6.50 -6.99
C LEU A 62 2.63 -7.81 -6.47
N ILE A 63 1.47 -8.18 -7.01
CA ILE A 63 0.79 -9.42 -6.60
C ILE A 63 1.67 -10.64 -6.86
N ASP A 64 2.38 -10.63 -7.98
CA ASP A 64 3.25 -11.75 -8.32
C ASP A 64 4.46 -11.86 -7.40
N GLU A 65 4.92 -10.74 -6.85
CA GLU A 65 6.11 -10.73 -6.00
C GLU A 65 5.84 -11.10 -4.56
N ILE A 66 4.63 -10.86 -4.08
CA ILE A 66 4.31 -11.05 -2.67
C ILE A 66 4.56 -12.48 -2.15
N PRO A 67 4.12 -13.54 -2.85
CA PRO A 67 4.26 -14.88 -2.30
C PRO A 67 5.70 -15.29 -1.97
N ALA A 68 6.66 -14.78 -2.74
CA ALA A 68 8.06 -15.13 -2.52
C ALA A 68 8.66 -14.40 -1.32
N MET A 69 7.97 -13.42 -0.78
CA MET A 69 8.50 -12.57 0.28
C MET A 69 7.96 -12.92 1.66
N ILE A 70 7.03 -13.85 1.73
CA ILE A 70 6.39 -14.19 3.01
C ILE A 70 6.44 -15.69 3.24
N ASP A 71 6.21 -16.05 4.49
CA ASP A 71 6.01 -17.45 4.87
C ASP A 71 4.50 -17.63 5.04
N LYS A 72 3.87 -18.24 4.06
CA LYS A 72 2.41 -18.33 4.06
C LYS A 72 1.83 -19.17 5.18
N GLU A 73 2.69 -19.88 5.94
CA GLU A 73 2.23 -20.65 7.08
C GLU A 73 2.03 -19.80 8.32
N ILE A 74 2.76 -18.68 8.41
CA ILE A 74 2.72 -17.85 9.62
C ILE A 74 2.49 -16.37 9.35
N ASP A 75 2.66 -15.93 8.10
CA ASP A 75 2.47 -14.53 7.75
C ASP A 75 1.13 -14.31 7.06
N SER A 76 0.66 -13.06 7.08
CA SER A 76 -0.53 -12.71 6.33
C SER A 76 -0.30 -11.41 5.60
N VAL A 77 -0.86 -11.31 4.39
CA VAL A 77 -0.86 -10.08 3.60
C VAL A 77 -2.24 -9.94 2.98
N ARG A 78 -2.81 -8.77 3.14
CA ARG A 78 -4.13 -8.49 2.60
C ARG A 78 -4.00 -7.31 1.64
N VAL A 79 -4.47 -7.49 0.42
CA VAL A 79 -4.36 -6.48 -0.61
C VAL A 79 -5.75 -6.11 -1.09
N TYR A 80 -6.09 -4.84 -0.97
CA TYR A 80 -7.35 -4.32 -1.47
C TYR A 80 -7.07 -3.50 -2.72
N LYS A 81 -7.79 -3.80 -3.78
CA LYS A 81 -7.69 -3.06 -5.04
C LYS A 81 -9.01 -2.35 -5.27
N ILE A 82 -8.96 -1.03 -5.40
CA ILE A 82 -10.16 -0.23 -5.53
C ILE A 82 -10.06 0.66 -6.78
N ARG A 83 -11.09 0.62 -7.57
CA ARG A 83 -11.20 1.48 -8.75
C ARG A 83 -12.17 2.60 -8.44
N GLY A 84 -12.05 3.69 -9.19
CA GLY A 84 -12.96 4.81 -9.03
C GLY A 84 -12.35 5.92 -8.21
N SER A 85 -13.13 6.54 -7.35
CA SER A 85 -12.68 7.64 -6.51
C SER A 85 -13.08 7.41 -5.07
N GLY A 86 -12.39 8.07 -4.17
CA GLY A 86 -12.69 7.93 -2.77
C GLY A 86 -12.04 9.03 -1.96
N GLU A 87 -12.28 8.96 -0.67
CA GLU A 87 -11.80 9.96 0.26
C GLU A 87 -11.27 9.28 1.50
N VAL A 88 -10.15 9.78 2.02
CA VAL A 88 -9.59 9.29 3.26
C VAL A 88 -9.54 10.44 4.24
N ASN A 89 -10.10 10.22 5.42
CA ASN A 89 -10.06 11.19 6.50
C ASN A 89 -9.11 10.66 7.58
N LEU A 90 -8.11 11.44 7.89
CA LEU A 90 -7.05 11.03 8.82
C LEU A 90 -7.20 11.77 10.14
N PHE A 91 -7.18 11.03 11.21
CA PHE A 91 -7.31 11.58 12.56
C PHE A 91 -6.15 11.11 13.41
N GLY A 92 -5.65 12.02 14.26
CA GLY A 92 -4.67 11.65 15.25
C GLY A 92 -3.24 11.70 14.76
N ILE A 93 -2.35 11.16 15.57
CA ILE A 93 -0.92 11.26 15.33
C ILE A 93 -0.42 10.38 14.21
N SER A 94 -1.04 9.24 14.03
CA SER A 94 -0.55 8.25 13.09
C SER A 94 -0.46 8.74 11.65
N ASN A 95 -1.30 9.71 11.27
CA ASN A 95 -1.26 10.21 9.90
C ASN A 95 -0.03 11.07 9.64
N THR A 96 0.56 11.64 10.68
CA THR A 96 1.74 12.47 10.51
C THR A 96 2.94 11.66 10.02
N ILE A 97 3.02 10.42 10.43
CA ILE A 97 4.13 9.56 10.09
C ILE A 97 4.21 9.31 8.60
N SER A 98 3.08 8.99 8.00
CA SER A 98 3.04 8.69 6.57
C SER A 98 3.33 9.93 5.75
N ILE A 99 2.87 11.08 6.21
CA ILE A 99 3.02 12.33 5.48
C ILE A 99 4.46 12.80 5.46
N SER A 100 5.14 12.66 6.57
CA SER A 100 6.52 13.13 6.66
C SER A 100 7.49 12.24 5.90
N GLY A 101 7.03 11.11 5.42
CA GLY A 101 7.87 10.25 4.62
C GLY A 101 8.92 9.49 5.40
N MET A 102 8.70 9.35 6.64
CA MET A 102 9.66 8.64 7.49
C MET A 102 9.59 7.15 7.37
#